data_559e8f54a7e918b6d13d86c6bf31a25b
#
_entry.id   559e8f54a7e918b6d13d86c6bf31a25b
#
_cell.length_a   1.000
_cell.length_b   1.000
_cell.length_c   1.000
_cell.angle_alpha   90.00
_cell.angle_beta   90.00
_cell.angle_gamma   90.00
#
_symmetry.space_group_name_H-M   'P 1'
#
loop_
_entity.id
_entity.type
_entity.pdbx_description
1 polymer ?
#
loop_
_entity_poly.entity_id
_entity_poly.type
_entity_poly.pdbx_seq_one_letter_code
_entity_poly.pdbx_strand_id
1 'polypeptide(L)'
;MKICSFMLFLLFFINKANAGSIEMDYSISLGNFYGYTDYSSSTPLKYKTNNLNSSLNAYTKLSYNINYDYKASLISYIMIDTAKEVENYNQGYWGEEFFAEFESPTGVFTVGQDYNVAYNFSVGAPNAGPIKINNTELTNFITNPNWYKKGSKSSYKTLNSTYINTDGASFKLNYVTPSVLNTKLGFSYIPNTNSSAGLVSKDSLYYNDEAYVFGLYNYFYLKDYEIETSLGYGNYKNNSEEYSLGMSIYRKGWTLGASYLKTSAQTKKALLTLQDAYREGHAYNLGLSYEIGPLTTGIAYFNSKSDKFSNQNEIISFSNSYKYNKYTTLSLTLAKQNAKDDKTTKGYATILGLEFAL
;
A
#
# COMPACT_ATOMS: atom_id res chain seq x y z
N MET A 1 25.75 7.19 -8.49
CA MET A 1 27.14 6.80 -8.10
C MET A 1 27.20 5.92 -6.84
N LYS A 2 26.30 6.05 -5.86
CA LYS A 2 26.31 5.22 -4.62
C LYS A 2 25.85 3.75 -4.82
N ILE A 3 24.96 3.50 -5.78
CA ILE A 3 24.43 2.16 -6.07
C ILE A 3 25.51 1.24 -6.69
N CYS A 4 26.33 1.75 -7.58
CA CYS A 4 27.44 0.98 -8.16
C CYS A 4 28.48 0.56 -7.12
N SER A 5 28.76 1.37 -6.11
CA SER A 5 29.72 1.03 -5.06
C SER A 5 29.21 -0.09 -4.13
N PHE A 6 27.89 -0.14 -3.88
CA PHE A 6 27.29 -1.19 -3.07
C PHE A 6 27.21 -2.52 -3.83
N MET A 7 26.85 -2.49 -5.12
CA MET A 7 26.91 -3.68 -5.99
C MET A 7 28.34 -4.25 -6.10
N LEU A 8 29.36 -3.38 -6.22
CA LEU A 8 30.76 -3.81 -6.20
C LEU A 8 31.16 -4.44 -4.85
N PHE A 9 30.65 -3.94 -3.73
CA PHE A 9 30.90 -4.49 -2.40
C PHE A 9 30.29 -5.90 -2.24
N LEU A 10 29.08 -6.11 -2.72
CA LEU A 10 28.44 -7.44 -2.75
C LEU A 10 29.21 -8.43 -3.63
N LEU A 11 29.65 -8.01 -4.83
CA LEU A 11 30.48 -8.84 -5.73
C LEU A 11 31.81 -9.22 -5.14
N PHE A 12 32.39 -8.42 -4.23
CA PHE A 12 33.62 -8.74 -3.51
C PHE A 12 33.45 -9.85 -2.45
N PHE A 13 32.28 -9.94 -1.82
CA PHE A 13 31.96 -11.02 -0.87
C PHE A 13 31.70 -12.36 -1.58
N ILE A 14 31.14 -12.34 -2.79
CA ILE A 14 30.82 -13.54 -3.58
C ILE A 14 32.11 -14.31 -3.97
N ASN A 15 33.23 -13.63 -4.17
CA ASN A 15 34.48 -14.26 -4.60
C ASN A 15 35.24 -15.03 -3.51
N LYS A 16 34.80 -15.03 -2.24
CA LYS A 16 35.47 -15.71 -1.13
C LYS A 16 34.66 -16.82 -0.46
N ALA A 17 33.43 -17.08 -0.89
CA ALA A 17 32.57 -18.05 -0.23
C ALA A 17 32.54 -19.39 -0.99
N ASN A 18 33.21 -20.38 -0.48
CA ASN A 18 33.35 -21.72 -1.08
C ASN A 18 32.13 -22.65 -0.92
N ALA A 19 30.96 -22.17 -0.50
CA ALA A 19 29.81 -23.06 -0.23
C ALA A 19 28.40 -22.48 -0.50
N GLY A 20 28.25 -21.24 -0.98
CA GLY A 20 26.94 -20.62 -1.16
C GLY A 20 26.40 -20.74 -2.58
N SER A 21 25.09 -20.94 -2.74
CA SER A 21 24.39 -20.83 -4.01
C SER A 21 23.80 -19.44 -4.20
N ILE A 22 23.87 -18.94 -5.43
CA ILE A 22 23.19 -17.71 -5.83
C ILE A 22 21.86 -18.09 -6.49
N GLU A 23 20.78 -17.47 -6.05
CA GLU A 23 19.45 -17.61 -6.60
C GLU A 23 18.96 -16.25 -7.07
N MET A 24 18.25 -16.22 -8.19
CA MET A 24 17.65 -15.00 -8.73
C MET A 24 16.19 -15.24 -9.03
N ASP A 25 15.31 -14.48 -8.35
CA ASP A 25 13.89 -14.45 -8.61
C ASP A 25 13.54 -13.12 -9.26
N TYR A 26 12.68 -13.16 -10.24
CA TYR A 26 12.17 -11.96 -10.88
C TYR A 26 10.71 -12.14 -11.31
N SER A 27 9.96 -11.04 -11.33
CA SER A 27 8.66 -10.99 -11.96
C SER A 27 8.42 -9.63 -12.59
N ILE A 28 7.68 -9.61 -13.66
CA ILE A 28 7.26 -8.39 -14.36
C ILE A 28 5.76 -8.49 -14.60
N SER A 29 5.01 -7.46 -14.23
CA SER A 29 3.60 -7.35 -14.59
C SER A 29 3.31 -6.02 -15.29
N LEU A 30 2.44 -6.10 -16.28
CA LEU A 30 1.91 -4.96 -17.03
C LEU A 30 0.40 -4.95 -16.86
N GLY A 31 -0.14 -3.87 -16.32
CA GLY A 31 -1.57 -3.64 -16.18
C GLY A 31 -2.02 -2.47 -17.05
N ASN A 32 -3.15 -2.64 -17.74
CA ASN A 32 -3.84 -1.55 -18.43
C ASN A 32 -5.27 -1.50 -17.93
N PHE A 33 -5.67 -0.37 -17.38
CA PHE A 33 -6.97 -0.15 -16.78
C PHE A 33 -7.64 1.04 -17.45
N TYR A 34 -8.78 0.81 -18.07
CA TYR A 34 -9.61 1.85 -18.63
C TYR A 34 -10.79 2.12 -17.68
N GLY A 35 -10.86 3.33 -17.18
CA GLY A 35 -11.92 3.80 -16.29
C GLY A 35 -12.81 4.83 -16.97
N TYR A 36 -14.12 4.64 -16.87
CA TYR A 36 -15.12 5.66 -17.13
C TYR A 36 -15.71 6.13 -15.81
N THR A 37 -15.75 7.44 -15.61
CA THR A 37 -16.25 8.05 -14.38
C THR A 37 -17.29 9.12 -14.70
N ASP A 38 -18.37 9.11 -13.95
CA ASP A 38 -19.42 10.16 -13.97
C ASP A 38 -19.48 10.83 -12.60
N TYR A 39 -19.32 12.15 -12.59
CA TYR A 39 -19.31 12.95 -11.36
C TYR A 39 -20.37 14.00 -11.37
N SER A 40 -21.06 14.13 -10.25
CA SER A 40 -21.76 15.36 -9.89
C SER A 40 -20.93 16.11 -8.84
N SER A 41 -20.30 17.19 -9.22
CA SER A 41 -19.52 18.03 -8.29
C SER A 41 -19.96 19.48 -8.38
N SER A 42 -20.12 20.10 -7.22
CA SER A 42 -20.29 21.54 -7.09
C SER A 42 -18.95 22.30 -7.10
N THR A 43 -17.83 21.60 -7.31
CA THR A 43 -16.50 22.21 -7.37
C THR A 43 -16.16 22.62 -8.80
N PRO A 44 -15.40 23.71 -9.02
CA PRO A 44 -14.99 24.16 -10.36
C PRO A 44 -13.92 23.27 -10.99
N LEU A 45 -13.47 22.19 -10.32
CA LEU A 45 -12.48 21.27 -10.85
C LEU A 45 -13.15 20.33 -11.87
N LYS A 46 -12.65 20.33 -13.09
CA LYS A 46 -13.05 19.37 -14.11
C LYS A 46 -12.25 18.07 -13.89
N TYR A 47 -12.95 17.03 -13.51
CA TYR A 47 -12.40 15.68 -13.45
C TYR A 47 -12.50 15.03 -14.83
N LYS A 48 -11.54 14.16 -15.14
CA LYS A 48 -11.62 13.37 -16.38
C LYS A 48 -12.73 12.34 -16.27
N THR A 49 -13.56 12.27 -17.28
CA THR A 49 -14.61 11.24 -17.41
C THR A 49 -14.02 9.91 -17.88
N ASN A 50 -12.95 9.95 -18.68
CA ASN A 50 -12.25 8.78 -19.18
C ASN A 50 -10.80 8.81 -18.69
N ASN A 51 -10.34 7.74 -18.10
CA ASN A 51 -8.98 7.61 -17.61
C ASN A 51 -8.39 6.27 -18.07
N LEU A 52 -7.23 6.32 -18.71
CA LEU A 52 -6.42 5.15 -18.97
C LEU A 52 -5.24 5.19 -18.01
N ASN A 53 -5.16 4.17 -17.17
CA ASN A 53 -4.03 3.95 -16.30
C ASN A 53 -3.25 2.74 -16.81
N SER A 54 -1.95 2.89 -16.96
CA SER A 54 -1.05 1.80 -17.27
C SER A 54 -0.04 1.68 -16.13
N SER A 55 0.09 0.49 -15.59
CA SER A 55 1.05 0.18 -14.54
C SER A 55 2.08 -0.83 -15.04
N LEU A 56 3.33 -0.62 -14.67
CA LEU A 56 4.43 -1.57 -14.83
C LEU A 56 4.98 -1.87 -13.44
N ASN A 57 4.98 -3.13 -13.05
CA ASN A 57 5.62 -3.57 -11.83
C ASN A 57 6.75 -4.53 -12.20
N ALA A 58 7.93 -4.28 -11.67
CA ALA A 58 9.10 -5.14 -11.83
C ALA A 58 9.69 -5.46 -10.46
N TYR A 59 9.81 -6.73 -10.16
CA TYR A 59 10.43 -7.25 -8.94
C TYR A 59 11.67 -8.04 -9.30
N THR A 60 12.73 -7.86 -8.52
CA THR A 60 13.95 -8.66 -8.62
C THR A 60 14.48 -8.94 -7.22
N LYS A 61 14.76 -10.19 -6.91
CA LYS A 61 15.44 -10.63 -5.70
C LYS A 61 16.68 -11.44 -6.07
N LEU A 62 17.85 -10.95 -5.69
CA LEU A 62 19.10 -11.66 -5.79
C LEU A 62 19.47 -12.16 -4.41
N SER A 63 19.55 -13.47 -4.23
CA SER A 63 19.80 -14.12 -2.95
C SER A 63 21.13 -14.87 -2.97
N TYR A 64 21.80 -14.87 -1.82
CA TYR A 64 22.98 -15.66 -1.55
C TYR A 64 22.76 -16.51 -0.30
N ASN A 65 22.71 -17.83 -0.45
CA ASN A 65 22.61 -18.77 0.65
C ASN A 65 24.00 -18.95 1.27
N ILE A 66 24.23 -18.34 2.42
CA ILE A 66 25.51 -18.44 3.15
C ILE A 66 25.68 -19.87 3.68
N ASN A 67 24.61 -20.42 4.26
CA ASN A 67 24.45 -21.81 4.64
C ASN A 67 22.94 -22.14 4.80
N TYR A 68 22.58 -23.27 5.40
CA TYR A 68 21.19 -23.67 5.59
C TYR A 68 20.34 -22.70 6.42
N ASP A 69 20.98 -21.97 7.34
CA ASP A 69 20.30 -21.13 8.33
C ASP A 69 20.37 -19.63 8.00
N TYR A 70 21.28 -19.23 7.09
CA TYR A 70 21.55 -17.82 6.81
C TYR A 70 21.51 -17.52 5.33
N LYS A 71 20.70 -16.52 4.99
CA LYS A 71 20.51 -16.05 3.61
C LYS A 71 20.60 -14.53 3.58
N ALA A 72 21.33 -14.00 2.63
CA ALA A 72 21.39 -12.57 2.34
C ALA A 72 20.76 -12.30 0.97
N SER A 73 19.90 -11.30 0.86
CA SER A 73 19.25 -10.96 -0.40
C SER A 73 19.31 -9.45 -0.66
N LEU A 74 19.32 -9.09 -1.94
CA LEU A 74 19.10 -7.75 -2.42
C LEU A 74 17.79 -7.72 -3.21
N ILE A 75 16.89 -6.85 -2.82
CA ILE A 75 15.53 -6.78 -3.36
C ILE A 75 15.33 -5.42 -3.99
N SER A 76 14.76 -5.42 -5.20
CA SER A 76 14.31 -4.22 -5.90
C SER A 76 12.88 -4.41 -6.39
N TYR A 77 12.03 -3.45 -6.09
CA TYR A 77 10.67 -3.37 -6.62
C TYR A 77 10.46 -1.99 -7.23
N ILE A 78 10.12 -1.97 -8.51
CA ILE A 78 9.86 -0.75 -9.27
C ILE A 78 8.41 -0.80 -9.74
N MET A 79 7.66 0.23 -9.38
CA MET A 79 6.28 0.43 -9.86
C MET A 79 6.20 1.75 -10.62
N ILE A 80 5.70 1.69 -11.84
CA ILE A 80 5.43 2.86 -12.67
C ILE A 80 3.93 2.88 -12.94
N ASP A 81 3.28 3.96 -12.58
CA ASP A 81 1.86 4.18 -12.80
C ASP A 81 1.64 5.49 -13.57
N THR A 82 0.83 5.44 -14.61
CA THR A 82 0.54 6.59 -15.49
C THR A 82 -0.81 7.23 -15.21
N ALA A 83 -1.39 6.99 -14.04
CA ALA A 83 -2.68 7.53 -13.66
C ALA A 83 -2.75 9.07 -13.79
N LYS A 84 -3.84 9.56 -14.35
CA LYS A 84 -4.14 10.99 -14.47
C LYS A 84 -5.51 11.26 -13.87
N GLU A 85 -5.56 11.88 -12.70
CA GLU A 85 -6.80 12.09 -11.97
C GLU A 85 -7.56 13.35 -12.38
N VAL A 86 -6.86 14.41 -12.73
CA VAL A 86 -7.43 15.72 -13.04
C VAL A 86 -6.96 16.20 -14.41
N GLU A 87 -7.86 16.84 -15.15
CA GLU A 87 -7.49 17.44 -16.44
C GLU A 87 -6.33 18.43 -16.28
N ASN A 88 -5.25 18.26 -17.07
CA ASN A 88 -4.00 19.03 -17.01
C ASN A 88 -3.07 18.75 -15.82
N TYR A 89 -3.31 17.73 -15.01
CA TYR A 89 -2.39 17.29 -13.98
C TYR A 89 -1.86 15.90 -14.31
N ASN A 90 -0.57 15.79 -14.60
CA ASN A 90 0.09 14.52 -14.83
C ASN A 90 0.65 14.04 -13.48
N GLN A 91 -0.04 13.12 -12.83
CA GLN A 91 0.55 12.34 -11.76
C GLN A 91 0.98 11.00 -12.36
N GLY A 92 2.29 10.83 -12.57
CA GLY A 92 2.88 9.51 -12.65
C GLY A 92 3.32 9.16 -11.23
N TYR A 93 2.93 8.02 -10.74
CA TYR A 93 3.44 7.49 -9.49
C TYR A 93 4.62 6.57 -9.81
N TRP A 94 5.75 6.84 -9.15
CA TRP A 94 6.92 5.97 -9.17
C TRP A 94 7.10 5.48 -7.74
N GLY A 95 6.83 4.19 -7.53
CA GLY A 95 7.20 3.53 -6.28
C GLY A 95 8.51 2.79 -6.52
N GLU A 96 9.47 2.94 -5.64
CA GLU A 96 10.72 2.20 -5.67
C GLU A 96 11.01 1.69 -4.26
N GLU A 97 11.13 0.37 -4.16
CA GLU A 97 11.67 -0.28 -3.00
C GLU A 97 13.04 -0.84 -3.37
N PHE A 98 14.02 -0.57 -2.54
CA PHE A 98 15.37 -1.09 -2.70
C PHE A 98 15.99 -1.33 -1.34
N PHE A 99 16.12 -2.59 -0.96
CA PHE A 99 16.61 -2.96 0.35
C PHE A 99 17.41 -4.25 0.34
N ALA A 100 18.28 -4.39 1.33
CA ALA A 100 18.94 -5.63 1.66
C ALA A 100 18.17 -6.36 2.75
N GLU A 101 18.08 -7.67 2.63
CA GLU A 101 17.41 -8.58 3.57
C GLU A 101 18.44 -9.60 4.08
N PHE A 102 18.41 -9.86 5.38
CA PHE A 102 19.20 -10.91 6.03
C PHE A 102 18.27 -11.81 6.82
N GLU A 103 18.14 -13.05 6.36
CA GLU A 103 17.35 -14.10 7.00
C GLU A 103 18.26 -14.95 7.91
N SER A 104 17.79 -15.24 9.12
CA SER A 104 18.49 -16.05 10.12
C SER A 104 17.48 -16.82 10.99
N PRO A 105 17.91 -17.81 11.78
CA PRO A 105 17.05 -18.50 12.75
C PRO A 105 16.42 -17.57 13.80
N THR A 106 17.06 -16.42 14.05
CA THR A 106 16.55 -15.42 15.00
C THR A 106 15.56 -14.44 14.38
N GLY A 107 15.34 -14.47 13.06
CA GLY A 107 14.42 -13.60 12.35
C GLY A 107 15.00 -12.98 11.09
N VAL A 108 14.26 -12.03 10.54
CA VAL A 108 14.58 -11.34 9.29
C VAL A 108 14.87 -9.88 9.58
N PHE A 109 16.02 -9.40 9.13
CA PHE A 109 16.40 -7.99 9.15
C PHE A 109 16.36 -7.43 7.73
N THR A 110 15.75 -6.25 7.54
CA THR A 110 15.86 -5.51 6.30
C THR A 110 16.42 -4.12 6.54
N VAL A 111 17.16 -3.60 5.57
CA VAL A 111 17.72 -2.25 5.60
C VAL A 111 17.64 -1.64 4.21
N GLY A 112 17.03 -0.48 4.11
CA GLY A 112 16.89 0.23 2.85
C GLY A 112 15.52 0.88 2.71
N GLN A 113 15.11 1.11 1.47
CA GLN A 113 13.80 1.64 1.13
C GLN A 113 12.80 0.51 1.01
N ASP A 114 11.94 0.38 2.00
CA ASP A 114 10.93 -0.67 2.13
C ASP A 114 9.71 -0.08 2.84
N TYR A 115 8.59 -0.77 2.87
CA TYR A 115 7.47 -0.45 3.74
C TYR A 115 7.76 -0.89 5.19
N ASN A 116 7.08 -0.25 6.15
CA ASN A 116 7.21 -0.63 7.56
C ASN A 116 6.52 -1.97 7.84
N VAL A 117 6.88 -2.59 8.98
CA VAL A 117 6.37 -3.92 9.35
C VAL A 117 4.86 -3.97 9.56
N ALA A 118 4.22 -2.89 10.02
CA ALA A 118 2.77 -2.87 10.22
C ALA A 118 2.03 -2.80 8.88
N TYR A 119 2.60 -2.14 7.87
CA TYR A 119 2.09 -2.17 6.50
C TYR A 119 2.23 -3.57 5.90
N ASN A 120 3.42 -4.18 6.00
CA ASN A 120 3.70 -5.51 5.46
C ASN A 120 2.86 -6.62 6.12
N PHE A 121 2.44 -6.43 7.37
CA PHE A 121 1.57 -7.35 8.11
C PHE A 121 0.08 -7.07 7.94
N SER A 122 -0.28 -5.98 7.28
CA SER A 122 -1.68 -5.53 7.25
C SER A 122 -2.60 -6.52 6.55
N VAL A 123 -3.71 -6.79 7.20
CA VAL A 123 -4.82 -7.62 6.74
C VAL A 123 -6.06 -6.75 6.61
N GLY A 124 -6.93 -7.01 5.64
CA GLY A 124 -8.13 -6.21 5.46
C GLY A 124 -9.14 -6.82 4.49
N ALA A 125 -10.00 -5.99 3.93
CA ALA A 125 -10.98 -6.42 2.95
C ALA A 125 -10.32 -7.12 1.76
N PRO A 126 -10.83 -8.28 1.29
CA PRO A 126 -10.30 -8.98 0.15
C PRO A 126 -10.47 -8.16 -1.13
N ASN A 127 -9.51 -8.32 -2.04
CA ASN A 127 -9.57 -7.73 -3.36
C ASN A 127 -9.99 -8.79 -4.37
N ALA A 128 -11.16 -8.61 -5.00
CA ALA A 128 -11.62 -9.49 -6.06
C ALA A 128 -11.06 -9.11 -7.44
N GLY A 129 -10.21 -8.09 -7.53
CA GLY A 129 -9.55 -7.64 -8.73
C GLY A 129 -8.23 -6.93 -8.41
N PRO A 130 -7.46 -6.54 -9.42
CA PRO A 130 -6.15 -5.91 -9.22
C PRO A 130 -6.23 -4.51 -8.58
N ILE A 131 -7.41 -3.86 -8.60
CA ILE A 131 -7.62 -2.54 -8.02
C ILE A 131 -8.11 -2.67 -6.59
N LYS A 132 -7.28 -2.27 -5.64
CA LYS A 132 -7.52 -2.43 -4.20
C LYS A 132 -8.33 -1.27 -3.63
N ILE A 133 -9.35 -1.59 -2.82
CA ILE A 133 -10.17 -0.59 -2.13
C ILE A 133 -9.55 -0.10 -0.82
N ASN A 134 -8.74 -0.93 -0.19
CA ASN A 134 -8.07 -0.63 1.08
C ASN A 134 -6.80 0.20 0.92
N ASN A 135 -6.48 0.57 -0.29
CA ASN A 135 -5.35 1.38 -0.69
C ASN A 135 -5.84 2.45 -1.69
N THR A 136 -4.98 3.39 -2.03
CA THR A 136 -5.27 4.55 -2.91
C THR A 136 -5.56 4.20 -4.36
N GLU A 137 -5.36 2.95 -4.79
CA GLU A 137 -5.44 2.55 -6.19
C GLU A 137 -6.78 2.87 -6.84
N LEU A 138 -7.90 2.68 -6.12
CA LEU A 138 -9.22 3.01 -6.65
C LEU A 138 -9.42 4.51 -6.84
N THR A 139 -8.74 5.35 -6.07
CA THR A 139 -8.81 6.81 -6.21
C THR A 139 -8.19 7.31 -7.51
N ASN A 140 -7.35 6.53 -8.16
CA ASN A 140 -6.81 6.86 -9.48
C ASN A 140 -7.90 6.93 -10.55
N PHE A 141 -9.03 6.28 -10.32
CA PHE A 141 -10.17 6.26 -11.23
C PHE A 141 -11.35 7.05 -10.70
N ILE A 142 -11.61 6.93 -9.40
CA ILE A 142 -12.61 7.72 -8.71
C ILE A 142 -11.86 8.81 -7.97
N THR A 143 -11.89 10.01 -8.49
CA THR A 143 -11.17 11.13 -7.90
C THR A 143 -11.62 11.35 -6.46
N ASN A 144 -10.69 11.28 -5.54
CA ASN A 144 -10.92 11.74 -4.19
C ASN A 144 -10.90 13.28 -4.19
N PRO A 145 -12.03 13.99 -4.05
CA PRO A 145 -12.07 15.46 -4.06
C PRO A 145 -11.32 16.07 -2.88
N ASN A 146 -10.97 15.24 -1.89
CA ASN A 146 -10.12 15.63 -0.79
C ASN A 146 -8.64 15.63 -1.16
N TRP A 147 -8.27 15.13 -2.33
CA TRP A 147 -6.88 14.85 -2.64
C TRP A 147 -6.14 16.03 -3.25
N TYR A 148 -6.80 16.95 -3.93
CA TYR A 148 -6.08 18.06 -4.53
C TYR A 148 -6.92 19.29 -4.80
N LYS A 149 -6.41 20.41 -4.36
CA LYS A 149 -6.86 21.73 -4.81
C LYS A 149 -5.63 22.44 -5.38
N LYS A 150 -5.56 22.63 -6.72
CA LYS A 150 -4.45 23.33 -7.36
C LYS A 150 -4.15 24.64 -6.63
N GLY A 151 -2.90 24.80 -6.16
CA GLY A 151 -2.46 25.97 -5.41
C GLY A 151 -2.70 25.95 -3.90
N SER A 152 -3.31 24.90 -3.34
CA SER A 152 -3.39 24.69 -1.90
C SER A 152 -2.32 23.68 -1.46
N LYS A 153 -1.65 23.99 -0.36
CA LYS A 153 -0.62 23.11 0.22
C LYS A 153 -1.19 21.88 0.92
N SER A 154 -2.50 21.72 1.01
CA SER A 154 -3.15 20.60 1.68
C SER A 154 -3.67 19.59 0.68
N SER A 155 -3.17 18.38 0.74
CA SER A 155 -3.46 17.31 -0.20
C SER A 155 -4.43 16.27 0.34
N TYR A 156 -4.46 15.98 1.63
CA TYR A 156 -5.33 14.94 2.18
C TYR A 156 -6.22 15.49 3.27
N LYS A 157 -7.52 15.43 3.07
CA LYS A 157 -8.52 15.83 4.06
C LYS A 157 -9.08 14.65 4.84
N THR A 158 -8.91 13.43 4.35
CA THR A 158 -9.28 12.18 5.03
C THR A 158 -8.22 11.12 4.76
N LEU A 159 -8.18 10.10 5.60
CA LEU A 159 -7.33 8.94 5.36
C LEU A 159 -7.82 8.22 4.09
N ASN A 160 -6.91 7.72 3.28
CA ASN A 160 -7.19 6.99 2.04
C ASN A 160 -6.78 5.51 2.12
N SER A 161 -6.32 5.08 3.27
CA SER A 161 -5.91 3.71 3.57
C SER A 161 -6.34 3.32 4.97
N THR A 162 -6.41 2.01 5.22
CA THR A 162 -6.57 1.42 6.55
C THR A 162 -5.25 0.84 7.07
N TYR A 163 -4.14 1.08 6.38
CA TYR A 163 -2.80 0.61 6.73
C TYR A 163 -1.93 1.76 7.19
N ILE A 164 -0.99 1.48 8.11
CA ILE A 164 0.02 2.45 8.54
C ILE A 164 1.04 2.62 7.42
N ASN A 165 0.93 3.70 6.66
CA ASN A 165 1.78 3.98 5.50
C ASN A 165 2.30 5.41 5.41
N THR A 166 2.27 6.16 6.51
CA THR A 166 2.68 7.57 6.55
C THR A 166 4.13 7.78 6.15
N ASP A 167 5.00 6.82 6.42
CA ASP A 167 6.41 6.83 6.02
C ASP A 167 6.66 6.35 4.57
N GLY A 168 5.66 5.72 3.92
CA GLY A 168 5.82 5.14 2.59
C GLY A 168 7.04 4.22 2.48
N ALA A 169 7.65 4.13 1.30
CA ALA A 169 8.92 3.42 1.08
C ALA A 169 10.15 4.27 1.46
N SER A 170 10.16 4.92 2.63
CA SER A 170 11.33 5.63 3.13
C SER A 170 12.43 4.68 3.59
N PHE A 171 13.67 5.19 3.73
CA PHE A 171 14.76 4.39 4.30
C PHE A 171 14.46 4.00 5.74
N LYS A 172 14.59 2.72 6.05
CA LYS A 172 14.33 2.15 7.38
C LYS A 172 15.13 0.90 7.68
N LEU A 173 15.09 0.53 8.95
CA LEU A 173 15.55 -0.75 9.47
C LEU A 173 14.31 -1.48 9.95
N ASN A 174 14.03 -2.66 9.39
CA ASN A 174 12.97 -3.53 9.86
C ASN A 174 13.58 -4.79 10.51
N TYR A 175 12.89 -5.29 11.50
CA TYR A 175 13.13 -6.60 12.08
C TYR A 175 11.82 -7.34 12.25
N VAL A 176 11.80 -8.60 11.83
CA VAL A 176 10.66 -9.51 11.99
C VAL A 176 11.13 -10.77 12.71
N THR A 177 10.46 -11.12 13.81
CA THR A 177 10.79 -12.34 14.57
C THR A 177 10.50 -13.59 13.75
N PRO A 178 11.13 -14.72 14.08
CA PRO A 178 10.64 -16.03 13.65
C PRO A 178 9.18 -16.21 14.07
N SER A 179 8.45 -17.04 13.31
CA SER A 179 7.07 -17.36 13.66
C SER A 179 7.03 -18.28 14.90
N VAL A 180 6.34 -17.83 15.94
CA VAL A 180 6.07 -18.63 17.16
C VAL A 180 4.57 -18.77 17.29
N LEU A 181 4.06 -20.00 17.30
CA LEU A 181 2.62 -20.30 17.29
C LEU A 181 1.86 -19.54 16.19
N ASN A 182 2.46 -19.51 14.99
CA ASN A 182 1.98 -18.77 13.82
C ASN A 182 1.87 -17.24 14.02
N THR A 183 2.51 -16.70 15.05
CA THR A 183 2.56 -15.28 15.34
C THR A 183 3.93 -14.72 14.99
N LYS A 184 3.97 -13.62 14.27
CA LYS A 184 5.16 -12.81 13.99
C LYS A 184 5.03 -11.44 14.63
N LEU A 185 6.10 -10.97 15.22
CA LEU A 185 6.24 -9.59 15.70
C LEU A 185 7.19 -8.87 14.76
N GLY A 186 6.94 -7.59 14.53
CA GLY A 186 7.79 -6.74 13.71
C GLY A 186 8.07 -5.42 14.38
N PHE A 187 9.24 -4.86 14.08
CA PHE A 187 9.66 -3.54 14.51
C PHE A 187 10.34 -2.83 13.34
N SER A 188 9.99 -1.56 13.13
CA SER A 188 10.64 -0.67 12.15
C SER A 188 11.18 0.57 12.84
N TYR A 189 12.41 0.93 12.53
CA TYR A 189 12.99 2.23 12.84
C TYR A 189 13.17 3.01 11.56
N ILE A 190 12.58 4.18 11.49
CA ILE A 190 12.61 5.10 10.36
C ILE A 190 13.36 6.36 10.81
N PRO A 191 14.64 6.55 10.43
CA PRO A 191 15.43 7.70 10.87
C PRO A 191 14.90 9.02 10.28
N ASN A 192 14.28 8.96 9.12
CA ASN A 192 13.72 10.12 8.44
C ASN A 192 12.60 9.70 7.50
N THR A 193 11.39 10.10 7.81
CA THR A 193 10.19 9.78 7.02
C THR A 193 10.17 10.40 5.62
N ASN A 194 11.06 11.35 5.34
CA ASN A 194 11.21 12.02 4.03
C ASN A 194 12.39 11.50 3.19
N SER A 195 13.00 10.39 3.58
CA SER A 195 14.21 9.86 2.94
C SER A 195 13.93 8.93 1.74
N SER A 196 12.89 9.19 0.95
CA SER A 196 12.65 8.44 -0.28
C SER A 196 13.75 8.73 -1.33
N ALA A 197 14.20 7.71 -2.07
CA ALA A 197 15.22 7.87 -3.09
C ALA A 197 14.68 8.61 -4.31
N GLY A 198 14.75 9.92 -4.29
CA GLY A 198 14.89 10.79 -5.47
C GLY A 198 13.84 10.75 -6.60
N LEU A 199 12.93 9.79 -6.64
CA LEU A 199 11.92 9.64 -7.69
C LEU A 199 10.51 10.04 -7.24
N VAL A 200 10.29 10.15 -5.95
CA VAL A 200 9.04 10.66 -5.41
C VAL A 200 9.07 12.18 -5.46
N SER A 201 8.01 12.77 -5.99
CA SER A 201 7.77 14.21 -6.09
C SER A 201 8.27 14.96 -4.84
N LYS A 202 8.95 16.09 -5.04
CA LYS A 202 9.39 17.02 -3.97
C LYS A 202 8.24 17.56 -3.10
N ASP A 203 7.02 17.23 -3.44
CA ASP A 203 5.80 17.57 -2.70
C ASP A 203 5.43 16.49 -1.66
N SER A 204 6.40 15.65 -1.23
CA SER A 204 6.17 14.70 -0.17
C SER A 204 5.72 15.45 1.09
N LEU A 205 4.53 15.08 1.56
CA LEU A 205 3.89 15.61 2.76
C LEU A 205 4.57 15.16 4.06
N TYR A 206 5.70 14.49 3.93
CA TYR A 206 6.39 13.80 5.01
C TYR A 206 7.37 14.77 5.68
N TYR A 207 7.28 14.82 6.99
CA TYR A 207 8.20 15.56 7.83
C TYR A 207 9.54 14.82 7.96
N ASN A 208 10.62 15.56 8.17
CA ASN A 208 11.96 15.02 8.44
C ASN A 208 12.06 14.46 9.88
N ASP A 209 11.11 13.66 10.31
CA ASP A 209 11.05 13.17 11.68
C ASP A 209 11.32 11.68 11.77
N GLU A 210 11.87 11.26 12.90
CA GLU A 210 12.02 9.86 13.27
C GLU A 210 10.65 9.20 13.48
N ALA A 211 10.54 7.93 13.15
CA ALA A 211 9.38 7.15 13.47
C ALA A 211 9.76 5.73 13.94
N TYR A 212 8.89 5.17 14.75
CA TYR A 212 8.94 3.80 15.24
C TYR A 212 7.62 3.13 14.93
N VAL A 213 7.67 1.95 14.30
CA VAL A 213 6.47 1.21 13.95
C VAL A 213 6.59 -0.22 14.47
N PHE A 214 5.53 -0.70 15.11
CA PHE A 214 5.37 -2.06 15.59
C PHE A 214 4.26 -2.75 14.83
N GLY A 215 4.46 -4.02 14.51
CA GLY A 215 3.47 -4.87 13.85
C GLY A 215 3.36 -6.23 14.55
N LEU A 216 2.15 -6.76 14.55
CA LEU A 216 1.86 -8.13 14.92
C LEU A 216 1.03 -8.75 13.80
N TYR A 217 1.40 -9.93 13.38
CA TYR A 217 0.64 -10.76 12.46
C TYR A 217 0.46 -12.14 13.05
N ASN A 218 -0.76 -12.64 13.03
CA ASN A 218 -1.08 -13.98 13.47
C ASN A 218 -1.96 -14.68 12.44
N TYR A 219 -1.70 -15.97 12.27
CA TYR A 219 -2.40 -16.84 11.35
C TYR A 219 -2.72 -18.16 12.05
N PHE A 220 -3.99 -18.58 12.05
CA PHE A 220 -4.41 -19.82 12.67
C PHE A 220 -5.58 -20.48 11.97
N TYR A 221 -5.70 -21.78 12.15
CA TYR A 221 -6.84 -22.56 11.69
C TYR A 221 -7.81 -22.84 12.83
N LEU A 222 -9.09 -22.61 12.55
CA LEU A 222 -10.19 -23.02 13.41
C LEU A 222 -11.11 -23.92 12.62
N LYS A 223 -10.95 -25.23 12.74
CA LYS A 223 -11.61 -26.25 11.89
C LYS A 223 -11.27 -25.99 10.42
N ASP A 224 -12.29 -25.70 9.59
CA ASP A 224 -12.17 -25.40 8.16
C ASP A 224 -11.90 -23.92 7.85
N TYR A 225 -11.77 -23.09 8.86
CA TYR A 225 -11.51 -21.66 8.71
C TYR A 225 -10.02 -21.36 8.85
N GLU A 226 -9.53 -20.57 7.94
CA GLU A 226 -8.23 -19.94 7.97
C GLU A 226 -8.43 -18.49 8.40
N ILE A 227 -7.77 -18.05 9.47
CA ILE A 227 -7.98 -16.76 10.07
C ILE A 227 -6.63 -16.04 10.15
N GLU A 228 -6.58 -14.87 9.57
CA GLU A 228 -5.45 -13.96 9.66
C GLU A 228 -5.85 -12.72 10.46
N THR A 229 -4.96 -12.25 11.30
CA THR A 229 -5.14 -11.02 12.07
C THR A 229 -3.87 -10.18 12.06
N SER A 230 -4.04 -8.88 12.08
CA SER A 230 -2.93 -7.94 12.18
C SER A 230 -3.23 -6.81 13.16
N LEU A 231 -2.19 -6.36 13.86
CA LEU A 231 -2.18 -5.16 14.68
C LEU A 231 -0.98 -4.31 14.29
N GLY A 232 -1.15 -3.00 14.25
CA GLY A 232 -0.08 -2.06 14.00
C GLY A 232 -0.14 -0.87 14.94
N TYR A 233 1.03 -0.37 15.32
CA TYR A 233 1.21 0.89 16.03
C TYR A 233 2.37 1.65 15.41
N GLY A 234 2.14 2.91 15.03
CA GLY A 234 3.14 3.83 14.52
C GLY A 234 3.23 5.08 15.38
N ASN A 235 4.44 5.48 15.74
CA ASN A 235 4.73 6.73 16.41
C ASN A 235 5.66 7.55 15.53
N TYR A 236 5.12 8.60 14.96
CA TYR A 236 5.81 9.57 14.12
C TYR A 236 6.10 10.80 14.99
N LYS A 237 7.34 10.90 15.46
CA LYS A 237 7.78 11.91 16.42
C LYS A 237 7.33 13.32 16.01
N ASN A 238 6.73 14.06 16.95
CA ASN A 238 6.18 15.41 16.76
C ASN A 238 5.05 15.53 15.71
N ASN A 239 4.53 14.44 15.19
CA ASN A 239 3.52 14.43 14.13
C ASN A 239 2.26 13.68 14.58
N SER A 240 2.25 12.35 14.49
CA SER A 240 1.05 11.54 14.69
C SER A 240 1.35 10.22 15.39
N GLU A 241 0.32 9.67 15.99
CA GLU A 241 0.24 8.26 16.37
C GLU A 241 -0.79 7.57 15.51
N GLU A 242 -0.46 6.36 15.07
CA GLU A 242 -1.30 5.56 14.19
C GLU A 242 -1.53 4.18 14.80
N TYR A 243 -2.76 3.70 14.74
CA TYR A 243 -3.19 2.38 15.23
C TYR A 243 -3.96 1.68 14.15
N SER A 244 -3.53 0.50 13.75
CA SER A 244 -4.24 -0.32 12.77
C SER A 244 -4.64 -1.68 13.34
N LEU A 245 -5.77 -2.19 12.86
CA LEU A 245 -6.30 -3.51 13.18
C LEU A 245 -6.86 -4.11 11.91
N GLY A 246 -6.59 -5.39 11.66
CA GLY A 246 -7.12 -6.11 10.53
C GLY A 246 -7.44 -7.57 10.85
N MET A 247 -8.45 -8.11 10.15
CA MET A 247 -8.82 -9.51 10.22
C MET A 247 -9.35 -10.00 8.86
N SER A 248 -8.98 -11.21 8.48
CA SER A 248 -9.51 -11.92 7.33
C SER A 248 -9.85 -13.37 7.72
N ILE A 249 -10.95 -13.88 7.20
CA ILE A 249 -11.41 -15.23 7.41
C ILE A 249 -11.66 -15.86 6.06
N TYR A 250 -10.93 -16.93 5.77
CA TYR A 250 -11.10 -17.72 4.55
C TYR A 250 -11.77 -19.07 4.84
N ARG A 251 -12.68 -19.48 3.97
CA ARG A 251 -13.28 -20.81 3.98
C ARG A 251 -13.83 -21.18 2.60
N LYS A 252 -13.35 -22.30 2.00
CA LYS A 252 -13.91 -22.91 0.78
C LYS A 252 -14.16 -21.89 -0.35
N GLY A 253 -13.19 -21.03 -0.64
CA GLY A 253 -13.29 -19.98 -1.67
C GLY A 253 -13.90 -18.66 -1.17
N TRP A 254 -14.58 -18.63 -0.05
CA TRP A 254 -15.08 -17.40 0.56
C TRP A 254 -14.00 -16.73 1.39
N THR A 255 -13.85 -15.42 1.23
CA THR A 255 -13.01 -14.58 2.08
C THR A 255 -13.83 -13.41 2.58
N LEU A 256 -13.93 -13.27 3.89
CA LEU A 256 -14.48 -12.08 4.57
C LEU A 256 -13.34 -11.37 5.27
N GLY A 257 -13.19 -10.06 5.06
CA GLY A 257 -12.12 -9.31 5.71
C GLY A 257 -12.52 -7.89 6.04
N ALA A 258 -11.90 -7.35 7.08
CA ALA A 258 -12.09 -5.99 7.55
C ALA A 258 -10.79 -5.42 8.12
N SER A 259 -10.62 -4.11 8.01
CA SER A 259 -9.56 -3.40 8.72
C SER A 259 -9.96 -1.99 9.13
N TYR A 260 -9.21 -1.46 10.09
CA TYR A 260 -9.41 -0.16 10.71
C TYR A 260 -8.07 0.54 10.92
N LEU A 261 -8.04 1.84 10.66
CA LEU A 261 -6.92 2.74 10.97
C LEU A 261 -7.45 3.94 11.75
N LYS A 262 -6.75 4.30 12.81
CA LYS A 262 -6.94 5.54 13.56
C LYS A 262 -5.63 6.31 13.55
N THR A 263 -5.71 7.59 13.22
CA THR A 263 -4.58 8.53 13.32
C THR A 263 -4.95 9.68 14.23
N SER A 264 -4.08 10.01 15.18
CA SER A 264 -4.22 11.15 16.09
C SER A 264 -2.97 12.03 16.05
N ALA A 265 -3.16 13.35 16.09
CA ALA A 265 -2.05 14.30 16.13
C ALA A 265 -1.41 14.36 17.52
N GLN A 266 -0.07 14.31 17.59
CA GLN A 266 0.68 14.33 18.86
C GLN A 266 0.86 15.72 19.45
N THR A 267 0.93 16.76 18.64
CA THR A 267 1.32 18.10 19.11
C THR A 267 0.43 19.21 18.57
N LYS A 268 0.35 20.33 19.35
CA LYS A 268 -0.29 21.56 18.88
C LYS A 268 0.39 22.14 17.64
N LYS A 269 1.67 21.85 17.40
CA LYS A 269 2.42 22.31 16.23
C LYS A 269 1.98 21.56 14.97
N ALA A 270 1.68 20.25 15.09
CA ALA A 270 1.03 19.47 14.06
C ALA A 270 -0.36 20.01 13.68
N LEU A 271 -1.04 20.66 14.63
CA LEU A 271 -2.35 21.31 14.42
C LEU A 271 -2.26 22.67 13.70
N LEU A 272 -1.09 23.30 13.66
CA LEU A 272 -0.90 24.63 13.07
C LEU A 272 -0.56 24.56 11.58
N THR A 273 -0.07 23.44 11.09
CA THR A 273 0.06 23.20 9.65
C THR A 273 -1.23 22.55 9.14
N LEU A 274 -1.92 23.21 8.24
CA LEU A 274 -3.19 22.73 7.65
C LEU A 274 -3.10 21.26 7.14
N GLN A 275 -1.91 20.80 6.80
CA GLN A 275 -1.63 19.45 6.33
C GLN A 275 -1.84 18.38 7.41
N ASP A 276 -1.42 18.64 8.64
CA ASP A 276 -1.44 17.65 9.74
C ASP A 276 -2.82 17.50 10.33
N ALA A 277 -3.56 18.60 10.39
CA ALA A 277 -4.93 18.60 10.88
C ALA A 277 -5.86 17.73 10.02
N TYR A 278 -5.54 17.52 8.74
CA TYR A 278 -6.34 16.69 7.83
C TYR A 278 -6.09 15.19 7.99
N ARG A 279 -4.98 14.78 8.59
CA ARG A 279 -4.67 13.38 8.83
C ARG A 279 -5.29 12.80 10.09
N GLU A 280 -5.72 13.66 11.01
CA GLU A 280 -6.40 13.20 12.22
C GLU A 280 -7.79 12.69 11.87
N GLY A 281 -7.99 11.39 12.10
CA GLY A 281 -9.23 10.75 11.73
C GLY A 281 -9.15 9.23 11.81
N HIS A 282 -10.12 8.60 11.18
CA HIS A 282 -10.18 7.15 11.10
C HIS A 282 -10.64 6.69 9.72
N ALA A 283 -10.21 5.48 9.37
CA ALA A 283 -10.66 4.79 8.17
C ALA A 283 -10.98 3.32 8.50
N TYR A 284 -11.93 2.74 7.81
CA TYR A 284 -12.20 1.31 7.88
C TYR A 284 -12.63 0.77 6.52
N ASN A 285 -12.36 -0.50 6.31
CA ASN A 285 -12.88 -1.25 5.19
C ASN A 285 -13.55 -2.56 5.64
N LEU A 286 -14.42 -3.06 4.80
CA LEU A 286 -15.08 -4.35 4.94
C LEU A 286 -15.27 -4.93 3.54
N GLY A 287 -15.05 -6.23 3.36
CA GLY A 287 -15.25 -6.86 2.07
C GLY A 287 -15.52 -8.35 2.17
N LEU A 288 -16.19 -8.85 1.14
CA LEU A 288 -16.48 -10.25 0.95
C LEU A 288 -16.10 -10.62 -0.48
N SER A 289 -15.36 -11.70 -0.67
CA SER A 289 -15.07 -12.25 -1.99
C SER A 289 -15.33 -13.75 -2.04
N TYR A 290 -15.53 -14.23 -3.25
CA TYR A 290 -15.70 -15.66 -3.54
C TYR A 290 -14.85 -16.03 -4.76
N GLU A 291 -14.06 -17.07 -4.62
CA GLU A 291 -13.24 -17.65 -5.68
C GLU A 291 -13.82 -19.00 -6.13
N ILE A 292 -14.05 -19.13 -7.43
CA ILE A 292 -14.50 -20.37 -8.06
C ILE A 292 -13.72 -20.61 -9.35
N GLY A 293 -12.81 -21.58 -9.32
CA GLY A 293 -11.92 -21.84 -10.44
C GLY A 293 -11.12 -20.58 -10.84
N PRO A 294 -11.18 -20.11 -12.10
CA PRO A 294 -10.44 -18.93 -12.55
C PRO A 294 -11.12 -17.60 -12.20
N LEU A 295 -12.35 -17.62 -11.68
CA LEU A 295 -13.15 -16.43 -11.39
C LEU A 295 -13.06 -16.08 -9.91
N THR A 296 -12.73 -14.81 -9.61
CA THR A 296 -12.90 -14.20 -8.30
C THR A 296 -13.89 -13.05 -8.41
N THR A 297 -14.90 -13.03 -7.55
CA THR A 297 -15.90 -11.97 -7.46
C THR A 297 -15.95 -11.44 -6.03
N GLY A 298 -16.24 -10.15 -5.85
CA GLY A 298 -16.32 -9.57 -4.51
C GLY A 298 -16.97 -8.21 -4.46
N ILE A 299 -17.39 -7.88 -3.25
CA ILE A 299 -17.89 -6.54 -2.88
C ILE A 299 -17.04 -6.03 -1.73
N ALA A 300 -16.72 -4.74 -1.78
CA ALA A 300 -15.96 -4.09 -0.72
C ALA A 300 -16.48 -2.68 -0.45
N TYR A 301 -16.34 -2.27 0.80
CA TYR A 301 -16.73 -0.97 1.32
C TYR A 301 -15.54 -0.33 2.03
N PHE A 302 -15.32 0.95 1.77
CA PHE A 302 -14.32 1.78 2.44
C PHE A 302 -14.98 3.06 2.93
N ASN A 303 -14.63 3.47 4.14
CA ASN A 303 -15.04 4.76 4.67
C ASN A 303 -13.89 5.39 5.44
N SER A 304 -13.72 6.69 5.29
CA SER A 304 -12.81 7.48 6.10
C SER A 304 -13.44 8.81 6.50
N LYS A 305 -13.10 9.28 7.71
CA LYS A 305 -13.63 10.51 8.27
C LYS A 305 -12.52 11.26 9.02
N SER A 306 -12.48 12.58 8.82
CA SER A 306 -11.66 13.46 9.65
C SER A 306 -12.34 13.71 11.00
N ASP A 307 -11.57 13.72 12.08
CA ASP A 307 -12.08 14.04 13.41
C ASP A 307 -12.20 15.56 13.66
N LYS A 308 -11.52 16.36 12.83
CA LYS A 308 -11.51 17.83 12.99
C LYS A 308 -12.38 18.56 12.00
N PHE A 309 -12.55 17.97 10.82
CA PHE A 309 -13.31 18.58 9.73
C PHE A 309 -14.52 17.72 9.39
N SER A 310 -15.51 18.32 8.77
CA SER A 310 -16.71 17.60 8.29
C SER A 310 -16.41 16.68 7.08
N ASN A 311 -15.13 16.45 6.79
CA ASN A 311 -14.70 15.68 5.62
C ASN A 311 -14.92 14.18 5.83
N GLN A 312 -15.52 13.56 4.85
CA GLN A 312 -15.76 12.11 4.80
C GLN A 312 -15.60 11.62 3.37
N ASN A 313 -15.04 10.42 3.22
CA ASN A 313 -14.99 9.72 1.95
C ASN A 313 -15.55 8.31 2.13
N GLU A 314 -16.42 7.91 1.23
CA GLU A 314 -17.11 6.63 1.24
C GLU A 314 -17.04 6.02 -0.15
N ILE A 315 -16.63 4.76 -0.26
CA ILE A 315 -16.52 4.03 -1.51
C ILE A 315 -17.16 2.65 -1.30
N ILE A 316 -18.01 2.25 -2.23
CA ILE A 316 -18.47 0.88 -2.39
C ILE A 316 -18.05 0.39 -3.77
N SER A 317 -17.52 -0.82 -3.85
CA SER A 317 -17.10 -1.43 -5.11
C SER A 317 -17.60 -2.86 -5.23
N PHE A 318 -17.89 -3.26 -6.46
CA PHE A 318 -18.12 -4.63 -6.89
C PHE A 318 -17.07 -4.95 -7.95
N SER A 319 -16.31 -6.00 -7.76
CA SER A 319 -15.21 -6.37 -8.63
C SER A 319 -15.27 -7.83 -9.04
N ASN A 320 -14.85 -8.09 -10.28
CA ASN A 320 -14.64 -9.43 -10.80
C ASN A 320 -13.27 -9.49 -11.45
N SER A 321 -12.57 -10.60 -11.27
CA SER A 321 -11.37 -10.92 -12.04
C SER A 321 -11.46 -12.33 -12.58
N TYR A 322 -10.97 -12.53 -13.79
CA TYR A 322 -10.94 -13.81 -14.47
C TYR A 322 -9.52 -14.11 -14.94
N LYS A 323 -8.90 -15.15 -14.39
CA LYS A 323 -7.58 -15.65 -14.81
C LYS A 323 -7.76 -16.45 -16.09
N TYR A 324 -7.59 -15.79 -17.26
CA TYR A 324 -7.70 -16.43 -18.57
C TYR A 324 -6.65 -17.53 -18.76
N ASN A 325 -5.43 -17.27 -18.30
CA ASN A 325 -4.34 -18.24 -18.20
C ASN A 325 -3.38 -17.81 -17.09
N LYS A 326 -2.25 -18.53 -16.91
CA LYS A 326 -1.27 -18.21 -15.86
C LYS A 326 -0.62 -16.82 -15.97
N TYR A 327 -0.72 -16.20 -17.14
CA TYR A 327 -0.08 -14.91 -17.43
C TYR A 327 -1.09 -13.76 -17.60
N THR A 328 -2.37 -14.04 -17.81
CA THR A 328 -3.34 -13.03 -18.23
C THR A 328 -4.55 -13.03 -17.33
N THR A 329 -4.85 -11.85 -16.78
CA THR A 329 -6.05 -11.61 -15.95
C THR A 329 -6.88 -10.49 -16.58
N LEU A 330 -8.18 -10.73 -16.72
CA LEU A 330 -9.18 -9.75 -17.09
C LEU A 330 -9.94 -9.32 -15.83
N SER A 331 -10.27 -8.03 -15.70
CA SER A 331 -11.03 -7.55 -14.55
C SER A 331 -12.09 -6.52 -14.94
N LEU A 332 -13.15 -6.47 -14.12
CA LEU A 332 -14.18 -5.45 -14.15
C LEU A 332 -14.45 -4.97 -12.73
N THR A 333 -14.37 -3.67 -12.50
CA THR A 333 -14.76 -3.05 -11.23
C THR A 333 -15.81 -1.99 -11.48
N LEU A 334 -16.91 -2.09 -10.74
CA LEU A 334 -17.94 -1.06 -10.63
C LEU A 334 -17.83 -0.43 -9.26
N ALA A 335 -17.77 0.89 -9.20
CA ALA A 335 -17.60 1.58 -7.93
C ALA A 335 -18.48 2.84 -7.84
N LYS A 336 -18.89 3.15 -6.61
CA LYS A 336 -19.59 4.38 -6.26
C LYS A 336 -18.84 5.07 -5.14
N GLN A 337 -18.63 6.37 -5.28
CA GLN A 337 -18.01 7.21 -4.28
C GLN A 337 -18.95 8.33 -3.84
N ASN A 338 -18.96 8.60 -2.53
CA ASN A 338 -19.53 9.78 -1.95
C ASN A 338 -18.43 10.46 -1.12
N ALA A 339 -18.03 11.65 -1.52
CA ALA A 339 -17.08 12.43 -0.74
C ALA A 339 -17.75 13.73 -0.27
N LYS A 340 -17.65 13.99 1.01
CA LYS A 340 -18.16 15.19 1.67
C LYS A 340 -16.98 16.03 2.14
N ASP A 341 -16.98 17.26 1.71
CA ASP A 341 -16.12 18.34 2.14
C ASP A 341 -17.07 19.54 2.46
N ASP A 342 -16.66 20.78 2.28
CA ASP A 342 -17.55 21.94 2.23
C ASP A 342 -18.71 21.73 1.23
N LYS A 343 -18.49 20.85 0.26
CA LYS A 343 -19.45 20.43 -0.78
C LYS A 343 -19.43 18.91 -0.92
N THR A 344 -20.54 18.36 -1.39
CA THR A 344 -20.65 16.93 -1.66
C THR A 344 -20.30 16.63 -3.12
N THR A 345 -19.40 15.69 -3.33
CA THR A 345 -19.10 15.09 -4.64
C THR A 345 -19.56 13.65 -4.64
N LYS A 346 -20.32 13.26 -5.66
CA LYS A 346 -20.74 11.88 -5.89
C LYS A 346 -20.19 11.44 -7.23
N GLY A 347 -19.75 10.21 -7.33
CA GLY A 347 -19.22 9.66 -8.55
C GLY A 347 -19.47 8.17 -8.67
N TYR A 348 -19.52 7.72 -9.92
CA TYR A 348 -19.53 6.30 -10.29
C TYR A 348 -18.35 6.04 -11.20
N ALA A 349 -17.76 4.86 -11.08
CA ALA A 349 -16.71 4.42 -11.98
C ALA A 349 -17.00 3.01 -12.49
N THR A 350 -16.69 2.79 -13.75
CA THR A 350 -16.61 1.47 -14.37
C THR A 350 -15.20 1.32 -14.87
N ILE A 351 -14.49 0.29 -14.40
CA ILE A 351 -13.08 0.09 -14.68
C ILE A 351 -12.91 -1.30 -15.30
N LEU A 352 -12.36 -1.34 -16.51
CA LEU A 352 -11.94 -2.55 -17.20
C LEU A 352 -10.44 -2.68 -17.09
N GLY A 353 -9.96 -3.85 -16.69
CA GLY A 353 -8.54 -4.13 -16.53
C GLY A 353 -8.10 -5.33 -17.37
N LEU A 354 -6.89 -5.21 -17.92
CA LEU A 354 -6.13 -6.28 -18.55
C LEU A 354 -4.73 -6.27 -17.95
N GLU A 355 -4.34 -7.37 -17.35
CA GLU A 355 -3.06 -7.53 -16.67
C GLU A 355 -2.30 -8.73 -17.24
N PHE A 356 -1.02 -8.53 -17.49
CA PHE A 356 -0.08 -9.57 -17.91
C PHE A 356 1.02 -9.69 -16.86
N ALA A 357 1.29 -10.91 -16.38
CA ALA A 357 2.36 -11.22 -15.45
C ALA A 357 3.27 -12.32 -16.02
N LEU A 358 4.60 -12.12 -15.93
CA LEU A 358 5.65 -13.07 -16.37
C LEU A 358 6.48 -13.48 -15.18
#